data_7305f458ea45d7309a46256772cad144
#
_entry.id   7305f458ea45d7309a46256772cad144
#
_cell.length_a   1.000
_cell.length_b   1.000
_cell.length_c   1.000
_cell.angle_alpha   90.00
_cell.angle_beta   90.00
_cell.angle_gamma   90.00
#
_symmetry.space_group_name_H-M   'P 1'
#
loop_
_entity.id
_entity.type
_entity.pdbx_description
1 polymer ?
#
loop_
_entity_poly.entity_id
_entity_poly.type
_entity_poly.pdbx_seq_one_letter_code
_entity_poly.pdbx_strand_id
1 'polypeptide(L)'
;MTEFEILSVPIFFVLGLGITKILGAVGSTIRRREQTKLHWLPFAWVFVILLFQIQYLSVLWFFHEDERTWTWMSYVPILFHPFLYFLSASLILPTQRDDSMDSLLADFDKNGKLAVIVIGITLFTAIVFNVYVGGLTWSEAMEANILNVILTALIVVVVTSSTRRYLQAAATIGFIVVQLYGILSVWTRPGVAL
;
A
#
# COMPACT_ATOMS: atom_id res chain seq x y z
N MET A 1 12.53 14.82 -23.42
CA MET A 1 11.73 14.23 -22.32
C MET A 1 10.58 13.48 -22.96
N THR A 2 10.46 12.21 -22.63
CA THR A 2 9.33 11.38 -23.06
C THR A 2 8.08 11.74 -22.22
N GLU A 3 6.89 11.38 -22.71
CA GLU A 3 5.65 11.59 -21.93
C GLU A 3 5.73 10.87 -20.58
N PHE A 4 6.34 9.70 -20.53
CA PHE A 4 6.57 8.95 -19.30
C PHE A 4 7.49 9.69 -18.33
N GLU A 5 8.57 10.32 -18.78
CA GLU A 5 9.46 11.10 -17.91
C GLU A 5 8.74 12.26 -17.23
N ILE A 6 7.85 12.95 -17.96
CA ILE A 6 7.04 14.02 -17.38
C ILE A 6 6.07 13.49 -16.32
N LEU A 7 5.46 12.32 -16.59
CA LEU A 7 4.52 11.64 -15.68
C LEU A 7 5.21 11.12 -14.42
N SER A 8 6.39 10.57 -14.56
CA SER A 8 7.11 9.94 -13.47
C SER A 8 7.49 10.91 -12.35
N VAL A 9 7.76 12.18 -12.68
CA VAL A 9 8.18 13.21 -11.69
C VAL A 9 7.16 13.37 -10.56
N PRO A 10 5.88 13.69 -10.80
CA PRO A 10 4.90 13.82 -9.71
C PRO A 10 4.67 12.50 -8.96
N ILE A 11 4.76 11.36 -9.64
CA ILE A 11 4.59 10.04 -9.02
C ILE A 11 5.71 9.79 -8.02
N PHE A 12 6.98 9.91 -8.43
CA PHE A 12 8.13 9.73 -7.54
C PHE A 12 8.13 10.73 -6.38
N PHE A 13 7.69 11.96 -6.64
CA PHE A 13 7.56 12.97 -5.60
C PHE A 13 6.56 12.54 -4.52
N VAL A 14 5.35 12.12 -4.90
CA VAL A 14 4.31 11.69 -3.95
C VAL A 14 4.72 10.41 -3.21
N LEU A 15 5.31 9.42 -3.89
CA LEU A 15 5.84 8.22 -3.25
C LEU A 15 6.95 8.54 -2.26
N GLY A 16 7.89 9.42 -2.64
CA GLY A 16 8.97 9.88 -1.77
C GLY A 16 8.45 10.59 -0.51
N LEU A 17 7.42 11.41 -0.65
CA LEU A 17 6.73 12.02 0.50
C LEU A 17 6.09 10.96 1.41
N GLY A 18 5.45 9.93 0.84
CA GLY A 18 4.85 8.82 1.58
C GLY A 18 5.89 8.04 2.38
N ILE A 19 7.00 7.67 1.76
CA ILE A 19 8.12 6.98 2.41
C ILE A 19 8.71 7.85 3.54
N THR A 20 8.98 9.12 3.26
CA THR A 20 9.51 10.07 4.25
C THR A 20 8.57 10.22 5.44
N LYS A 21 7.26 10.29 5.19
CA LYS A 21 6.22 10.36 6.23
C LYS A 21 6.27 9.14 7.15
N ILE A 22 6.33 7.94 6.58
CA ILE A 22 6.41 6.68 7.32
C ILE A 22 7.68 6.63 8.16
N LEU A 23 8.84 6.87 7.55
CA LEU A 23 10.12 6.81 8.26
C LEU A 23 10.19 7.84 9.40
N GLY A 24 9.67 9.04 9.18
CA GLY A 24 9.54 10.07 10.21
C GLY A 24 8.63 9.63 11.36
N ALA A 25 7.47 9.02 11.06
CA ALA A 25 6.54 8.52 12.05
C ALA A 25 7.12 7.33 12.84
N VAL A 26 7.79 6.39 12.18
CA VAL A 26 8.51 5.28 12.82
C VAL A 26 9.59 5.81 13.77
N GLY A 27 10.44 6.72 13.28
CA GLY A 27 11.50 7.31 14.09
C GLY A 27 10.97 8.06 15.31
N SER A 28 9.90 8.83 15.18
CA SER A 28 9.26 9.53 16.30
C SER A 28 8.63 8.56 17.30
N THR A 29 7.97 7.49 16.83
CA THR A 29 7.36 6.47 17.68
C THR A 29 8.42 5.71 18.48
N ILE A 30 9.54 5.32 17.86
CA ILE A 30 10.63 4.63 18.55
C ILE A 30 11.30 5.54 19.62
N ARG A 31 11.48 6.82 19.34
CA ARG A 31 12.02 7.77 20.34
C ARG A 31 11.13 7.90 21.56
N ARG A 32 9.82 7.71 21.43
CA ARG A 32 8.84 7.79 22.51
C ARG A 32 8.55 6.46 23.19
N ARG A 33 9.33 5.41 22.93
CA ARG A 33 9.10 4.06 23.47
C ARG A 33 9.01 3.98 25.00
N GLU A 34 9.59 4.94 25.73
CA GLU A 34 9.50 5.01 27.19
C GLU A 34 8.19 5.62 27.69
N GLN A 35 7.50 6.41 26.83
CA GLN A 35 6.26 7.13 27.16
C GLN A 35 5.02 6.43 26.60
N THR A 36 5.18 5.60 25.57
CA THR A 36 4.07 4.96 24.86
C THR A 36 4.33 3.46 24.74
N LYS A 37 3.34 2.65 25.13
CA LYS A 37 3.43 1.19 24.97
C LYS A 37 3.46 0.83 23.48
N LEU A 38 4.59 0.36 23.01
CA LEU A 38 4.76 -0.10 21.63
C LEU A 38 4.02 -1.42 21.41
N HIS A 39 3.50 -1.58 20.20
CA HIS A 39 2.89 -2.83 19.74
C HIS A 39 3.31 -3.10 18.30
N TRP A 40 3.56 -4.35 17.96
CA TRP A 40 4.10 -4.76 16.66
C TRP A 40 3.10 -4.59 15.50
N LEU A 41 1.79 -4.69 15.76
CA LEU A 41 0.74 -4.70 14.74
C LEU A 41 0.72 -3.45 13.83
N PRO A 42 0.78 -2.21 14.37
CA PRO A 42 0.92 -1.02 13.53
C PRO A 42 2.19 -1.03 12.68
N PHE A 43 3.32 -1.53 13.22
CA PHE A 43 4.57 -1.63 12.45
C PHE A 43 4.49 -2.67 11.33
N ALA A 44 3.74 -3.75 11.52
CA ALA A 44 3.48 -4.71 10.46
C ALA A 44 2.73 -4.06 9.29
N TRP A 45 1.75 -3.20 9.57
CA TRP A 45 1.05 -2.43 8.54
C TRP A 45 1.91 -1.33 7.91
N VAL A 46 2.81 -0.70 8.67
CA VAL A 46 3.86 0.17 8.11
C VAL A 46 4.68 -0.58 7.08
N PHE A 47 5.12 -1.80 7.41
CA PHE A 47 5.86 -2.66 6.48
C PHE A 47 5.04 -2.98 5.22
N VAL A 48 3.76 -3.30 5.35
CA VAL A 48 2.86 -3.54 4.22
C VAL A 48 2.78 -2.32 3.31
N ILE A 49 2.58 -1.12 3.86
CA ILE A 49 2.46 0.10 3.07
C ILE A 49 3.78 0.39 2.32
N LEU A 50 4.93 0.24 2.99
CA LEU A 50 6.24 0.39 2.34
C LEU A 50 6.44 -0.63 1.22
N LEU A 51 6.04 -1.88 1.45
CA LEU A 51 6.13 -2.95 0.46
C LEU A 51 5.34 -2.61 -0.81
N PHE A 52 4.12 -2.10 -0.66
CA PHE A 52 3.31 -1.65 -1.79
C PHE A 52 3.90 -0.44 -2.52
N GLN A 53 4.50 0.50 -1.81
CA GLN A 53 5.18 1.64 -2.43
C GLN A 53 6.38 1.18 -3.27
N ILE A 54 7.20 0.24 -2.74
CA ILE A 54 8.33 -0.34 -3.45
C ILE A 54 7.85 -1.15 -4.67
N GLN A 55 6.82 -1.98 -4.49
CA GLN A 55 6.23 -2.73 -5.59
C GLN A 55 5.70 -1.82 -6.70
N TYR A 56 5.09 -0.69 -6.33
CA TYR A 56 4.59 0.28 -7.30
C TYR A 56 5.73 0.94 -8.09
N LEU A 57 6.87 1.23 -7.46
CA LEU A 57 8.08 1.69 -8.16
C LEU A 57 8.56 0.68 -9.20
N SER A 58 8.50 -0.62 -8.86
CA SER A 58 8.86 -1.69 -9.81
C SER A 58 7.90 -1.76 -10.99
N VAL A 59 6.59 -1.58 -10.76
CA VAL A 59 5.60 -1.51 -11.85
C VAL A 59 5.88 -0.34 -12.79
N LEU A 60 6.26 0.83 -12.28
CA LEU A 60 6.61 1.98 -13.10
C LEU A 60 7.86 1.72 -13.96
N TRP A 61 8.80 0.93 -13.44
CA TRP A 61 9.99 0.55 -14.23
C TRP A 61 9.61 -0.19 -15.51
N PHE A 62 8.63 -1.09 -15.49
CA PHE A 62 8.16 -1.80 -16.68
C PHE A 62 7.56 -0.87 -17.75
N PHE A 63 7.01 0.28 -17.35
CA PHE A 63 6.45 1.25 -18.28
C PHE A 63 7.47 2.22 -18.88
N HIS A 64 8.71 2.20 -18.39
CA HIS A 64 9.76 3.10 -18.91
C HIS A 64 10.11 2.82 -20.38
N GLU A 65 10.10 1.55 -20.79
CA GLU A 65 10.43 1.10 -22.14
C GLU A 65 9.21 1.01 -23.07
N ASP A 66 8.04 1.35 -22.58
CA ASP A 66 6.79 1.21 -23.31
C ASP A 66 6.51 2.48 -24.13
N GLU A 67 6.58 2.36 -25.47
CA GLU A 67 6.32 3.45 -26.42
C GLU A 67 4.83 3.78 -26.60
N ARG A 68 3.95 3.34 -25.70
CA ARG A 68 2.53 3.66 -25.79
C ARG A 68 2.25 5.15 -25.65
N THR A 69 1.22 5.61 -26.32
CA THR A 69 0.68 6.96 -26.09
C THR A 69 -0.11 7.01 -24.78
N TRP A 70 0.28 7.91 -23.89
CA TRP A 70 -0.37 8.11 -22.62
C TRP A 70 -1.63 8.96 -22.76
N THR A 71 -2.76 8.41 -22.41
CA THR A 71 -4.05 9.11 -22.40
C THR A 71 -4.42 9.61 -21.00
N TRP A 72 -5.30 10.57 -20.89
CA TRP A 72 -5.83 11.00 -19.60
C TRP A 72 -6.43 9.86 -18.78
N MET A 73 -7.04 8.87 -19.43
CA MET A 73 -7.60 7.68 -18.77
C MET A 73 -6.53 6.77 -18.16
N SER A 74 -5.31 6.77 -18.71
CA SER A 74 -4.17 6.05 -18.11
C SER A 74 -3.49 6.88 -17.01
N TYR A 75 -3.49 8.20 -17.14
CA TYR A 75 -2.89 9.11 -16.17
C TYR A 75 -3.54 9.07 -14.80
N VAL A 76 -4.88 9.10 -14.76
CA VAL A 76 -5.63 9.17 -13.51
C VAL A 76 -5.33 7.97 -12.60
N PRO A 77 -5.44 6.69 -13.04
CA PRO A 77 -5.09 5.55 -12.19
C PRO A 77 -3.63 5.55 -11.73
N ILE A 78 -2.70 5.96 -12.60
CA ILE A 78 -1.27 6.01 -12.25
C ILE A 78 -0.99 7.01 -11.14
N LEU A 79 -1.60 8.20 -11.16
CA LEU A 79 -1.43 9.20 -10.11
C LEU A 79 -2.24 8.87 -8.85
N PHE A 80 -3.38 8.20 -9.00
CA PHE A 80 -4.27 7.92 -7.88
C PHE A 80 -3.67 6.96 -6.85
N HIS A 81 -2.95 5.92 -7.29
CA HIS A 81 -2.32 4.94 -6.39
C HIS A 81 -1.28 5.56 -5.44
N PRO A 82 -0.31 6.37 -5.90
CA PRO A 82 0.61 7.09 -5.02
C PRO A 82 -0.08 7.95 -3.96
N PHE A 83 -1.19 8.62 -4.31
CA PHE A 83 -1.97 9.40 -3.34
C PHE A 83 -2.60 8.52 -2.26
N LEU A 84 -3.13 7.35 -2.63
CA LEU A 84 -3.68 6.39 -1.66
C LEU A 84 -2.58 5.83 -0.75
N TYR A 85 -1.40 5.53 -1.29
CA TYR A 85 -0.25 5.12 -0.47
C TYR A 85 0.21 6.22 0.48
N PHE A 86 0.29 7.47 0.02
CA PHE A 86 0.59 8.62 0.87
C PHE A 86 -0.44 8.81 1.97
N LEU A 87 -1.73 8.68 1.65
CA LEU A 87 -2.82 8.77 2.62
C LEU A 87 -2.71 7.68 3.67
N SER A 88 -2.49 6.41 3.25
CA SER A 88 -2.26 5.28 4.18
C SER A 88 -1.06 5.53 5.08
N ALA A 89 0.05 6.01 4.51
CA ALA A 89 1.26 6.38 5.24
C ALA A 89 1.02 7.47 6.31
N SER A 90 0.08 8.38 6.02
CA SER A 90 -0.26 9.48 6.93
C SER A 90 -1.17 9.06 8.08
N LEU A 91 -1.91 7.95 7.93
CA LEU A 91 -2.90 7.48 8.89
C LEU A 91 -2.39 6.35 9.80
N ILE A 92 -1.33 5.61 9.39
CA ILE A 92 -0.94 4.37 10.06
C ILE A 92 -0.27 4.57 11.42
N LEU A 93 0.47 5.64 11.59
CA LEU A 93 1.16 5.99 12.83
C LEU A 93 0.91 7.44 13.21
N PRO A 94 0.84 7.76 14.51
CA PRO A 94 0.67 9.11 14.97
C PRO A 94 1.88 9.98 14.61
N THR A 95 1.64 11.14 14.04
CA THR A 95 2.70 12.10 13.68
C THR A 95 2.81 13.24 14.70
N GLN A 96 1.76 13.50 15.44
CA GLN A 96 1.72 14.54 16.48
C GLN A 96 1.67 13.91 17.87
N ARG A 97 2.10 14.67 18.86
CA ARG A 97 2.00 14.31 20.25
C ARG A 97 0.53 14.46 20.66
N ASP A 98 -0.17 13.35 20.82
CA ASP A 98 -1.39 13.31 21.59
C ASP A 98 -1.00 12.84 22.98
N ASP A 99 -0.96 13.77 23.95
CA ASP A 99 -0.55 13.50 25.34
C ASP A 99 -1.55 12.57 26.05
N SER A 100 -2.71 12.30 25.43
CA SER A 100 -3.73 11.35 25.91
C SER A 100 -3.50 9.91 25.43
N MET A 101 -2.44 9.65 24.65
CA MET A 101 -2.25 8.35 24.00
C MET A 101 -1.40 7.39 24.83
N ASP A 102 -2.07 6.49 25.57
CA ASP A 102 -1.40 5.50 26.44
C ASP A 102 -0.71 4.37 25.68
N SER A 103 -1.15 4.06 24.45
CA SER A 103 -0.59 2.98 23.66
C SER A 103 -0.73 3.16 22.14
N LEU A 104 0.27 2.71 21.40
CA LEU A 104 0.27 2.68 19.94
C LEU A 104 -0.88 1.82 19.38
N LEU A 105 -1.27 0.78 20.11
CA LEU A 105 -2.38 -0.09 19.71
C LEU A 105 -3.74 0.62 19.80
N ALA A 106 -3.91 1.51 20.77
CA ALA A 106 -5.14 2.32 20.90
C ALA A 106 -5.25 3.32 19.73
N ASP A 107 -4.14 3.94 19.33
CA ASP A 107 -4.12 4.79 18.12
C ASP A 107 -4.41 3.99 16.85
N PHE A 108 -3.82 2.81 16.72
CA PHE A 108 -4.12 1.93 15.60
C PHE A 108 -5.62 1.59 15.50
N ASP A 109 -6.28 1.31 16.64
CA ASP A 109 -7.72 1.05 16.66
C ASP A 109 -8.55 2.26 16.25
N LYS A 110 -8.11 3.45 16.59
CA LYS A 110 -8.82 4.71 16.32
C LYS A 110 -8.54 5.24 14.90
N ASN A 111 -7.29 5.29 14.51
CA ASN A 111 -6.81 5.96 13.30
C ASN A 111 -6.16 4.98 12.31
N GLY A 112 -5.30 4.07 12.78
CA GLY A 112 -4.52 3.18 11.93
C GLY A 112 -5.37 2.21 11.11
N LYS A 113 -6.55 1.81 11.59
CA LYS A 113 -7.51 1.00 10.83
C LYS A 113 -8.00 1.69 9.54
N LEU A 114 -8.03 3.02 9.51
CA LEU A 114 -8.34 3.77 8.29
C LEU A 114 -7.26 3.57 7.22
N ALA A 115 -5.99 3.49 7.63
CA ALA A 115 -4.92 3.18 6.68
C ALA A 115 -5.10 1.80 6.05
N VAL A 116 -5.54 0.80 6.81
CA VAL A 116 -5.86 -0.56 6.31
C VAL A 116 -6.99 -0.51 5.29
N ILE A 117 -8.04 0.28 5.56
CA ILE A 117 -9.15 0.47 4.61
C ILE A 117 -8.65 1.12 3.31
N VAL A 118 -7.80 2.15 3.41
CA VAL A 118 -7.24 2.83 2.23
C VAL A 118 -6.39 1.86 1.39
N ILE A 119 -5.60 0.99 2.00
CA ILE A 119 -4.87 -0.09 1.30
C ILE A 119 -5.85 -1.05 0.61
N GLY A 120 -6.96 -1.40 1.27
CA GLY A 120 -8.03 -2.20 0.65
C GLY A 120 -8.60 -1.53 -0.60
N ILE A 121 -8.88 -0.23 -0.53
CA ILE A 121 -9.34 0.57 -1.68
C ILE A 121 -8.30 0.56 -2.80
N THR A 122 -7.01 0.71 -2.46
CA THR A 122 -5.93 0.68 -3.46
C THR A 122 -5.92 -0.65 -4.24
N LEU A 123 -6.05 -1.78 -3.55
CA LEU A 123 -6.08 -3.09 -4.19
C LEU A 123 -7.36 -3.33 -4.99
N PHE A 124 -8.49 -2.79 -4.55
CA PHE A 124 -9.72 -2.80 -5.35
C PHE A 124 -9.57 -1.99 -6.65
N THR A 125 -8.94 -0.80 -6.58
CA THR A 125 -8.70 0.04 -7.76
C THR A 125 -7.63 -0.51 -8.70
N ALA A 126 -6.89 -1.56 -8.31
CA ALA A 126 -5.94 -2.25 -9.19
C ALA A 126 -6.63 -2.87 -10.43
N ILE A 127 -7.91 -3.25 -10.35
CA ILE A 127 -8.69 -3.69 -11.53
C ILE A 127 -8.75 -2.57 -12.57
N VAL A 128 -9.11 -1.36 -12.14
CA VAL A 128 -9.17 -0.17 -13.01
C VAL A 128 -7.79 0.15 -13.60
N PHE A 129 -6.75 0.05 -12.78
CA PHE A 129 -5.37 0.23 -13.21
C PHE A 129 -4.99 -0.77 -14.31
N ASN A 130 -5.30 -2.05 -14.13
CA ASN A 130 -4.99 -3.09 -15.11
C ASN A 130 -5.73 -2.91 -16.44
N VAL A 131 -6.93 -2.36 -16.43
CA VAL A 131 -7.68 -2.04 -17.66
C VAL A 131 -7.06 -0.85 -18.37
N TYR A 132 -6.90 0.30 -17.71
CA TYR A 132 -6.51 1.54 -18.37
C TYR A 132 -5.00 1.72 -18.54
N VAL A 133 -4.21 1.07 -17.70
CA VAL A 133 -2.75 1.13 -17.73
C VAL A 133 -2.16 -0.17 -18.23
N GLY A 134 -2.65 -1.31 -17.76
CA GLY A 134 -2.19 -2.63 -18.18
C GLY A 134 -2.69 -3.06 -19.57
N GLY A 135 -3.71 -2.38 -20.11
CA GLY A 135 -4.29 -2.71 -21.42
C GLY A 135 -5.12 -4.00 -21.44
N LEU A 136 -5.52 -4.51 -20.25
CA LEU A 136 -6.37 -5.69 -20.15
C LEU A 136 -7.84 -5.34 -20.43
N THR A 137 -8.58 -6.30 -20.93
CA THR A 137 -10.04 -6.21 -20.93
C THR A 137 -10.59 -6.28 -19.51
N TRP A 138 -11.81 -5.83 -19.29
CA TRP A 138 -12.47 -5.90 -17.98
C TRP A 138 -12.55 -7.33 -17.44
N SER A 139 -12.78 -8.33 -18.30
CA SER A 139 -12.83 -9.75 -17.91
C SER A 139 -11.47 -10.24 -17.43
N GLU A 140 -10.42 -9.99 -18.20
CA GLU A 140 -9.04 -10.37 -17.83
C GLU A 140 -8.57 -9.68 -16.55
N ALA A 141 -8.86 -8.39 -16.40
CA ALA A 141 -8.53 -7.63 -15.20
C ALA A 141 -9.26 -8.17 -13.95
N MET A 142 -10.54 -8.56 -14.10
CA MET A 142 -11.31 -9.21 -13.03
C MET A 142 -10.72 -10.56 -12.66
N GLU A 143 -10.47 -11.43 -13.64
CA GLU A 143 -9.87 -12.76 -13.41
C GLU A 143 -8.51 -12.67 -12.70
N ALA A 144 -7.66 -11.75 -13.15
CA ALA A 144 -6.33 -11.54 -12.55
C ALA A 144 -6.38 -11.03 -11.09
N ASN A 145 -7.43 -10.29 -10.71
CA ASN A 145 -7.47 -9.60 -9.42
C ASN A 145 -8.51 -10.13 -8.44
N ILE A 146 -9.51 -10.92 -8.88
CA ILE A 146 -10.66 -11.29 -8.05
C ILE A 146 -10.27 -11.96 -6.74
N LEU A 147 -9.30 -12.88 -6.78
CA LEU A 147 -8.81 -13.56 -5.59
C LEU A 147 -8.14 -12.60 -4.61
N ASN A 148 -7.29 -11.69 -5.12
CA ASN A 148 -6.64 -10.66 -4.32
C ASN A 148 -7.65 -9.70 -3.69
N VAL A 149 -8.68 -9.31 -4.44
CA VAL A 149 -9.74 -8.42 -3.95
C VAL A 149 -10.55 -9.10 -2.85
N ILE A 150 -10.99 -10.34 -3.05
CA ILE A 150 -11.75 -11.09 -2.04
C ILE A 150 -10.91 -11.29 -0.78
N LEU A 151 -9.66 -11.74 -0.91
CA LEU A 151 -8.76 -11.95 0.22
C LEU A 151 -8.51 -10.64 0.98
N THR A 152 -8.27 -9.56 0.26
CA THR A 152 -8.06 -8.24 0.85
C THR A 152 -9.30 -7.75 1.57
N ALA A 153 -10.49 -7.89 0.98
CA ALA A 153 -11.74 -7.51 1.61
C ALA A 153 -11.95 -8.27 2.94
N LEU A 154 -11.72 -9.58 2.95
CA LEU A 154 -11.81 -10.40 4.15
C LEU A 154 -10.82 -9.93 5.24
N ILE A 155 -9.58 -9.65 4.87
CA ILE A 155 -8.54 -9.19 5.79
C ILE A 155 -8.88 -7.80 6.34
N VAL A 156 -9.30 -6.87 5.49
CA VAL A 156 -9.75 -5.53 5.92
C VAL A 156 -10.90 -5.66 6.93
N VAL A 157 -11.92 -6.47 6.62
CA VAL A 157 -13.04 -6.70 7.53
C VAL A 157 -12.56 -7.29 8.86
N VAL A 158 -11.71 -8.32 8.86
CA VAL A 158 -11.20 -8.94 10.09
C VAL A 158 -10.39 -7.94 10.92
N VAL A 159 -9.47 -7.18 10.30
CA VAL A 159 -8.61 -6.23 11.03
C VAL A 159 -9.41 -5.05 11.58
N THR A 160 -10.39 -4.55 10.85
CA THR A 160 -11.14 -3.36 11.25
C THR A 160 -12.29 -3.67 12.21
N SER A 161 -13.00 -4.79 12.02
CA SER A 161 -14.22 -5.11 12.78
C SER A 161 -13.96 -6.03 13.98
N SER A 162 -12.89 -6.85 13.97
CA SER A 162 -12.62 -7.78 15.05
C SER A 162 -12.10 -7.06 16.30
N THR A 163 -12.63 -7.42 17.46
CA THR A 163 -12.08 -7.05 18.78
C THR A 163 -11.03 -8.05 19.26
N ARG A 164 -10.95 -9.23 18.64
CA ARG A 164 -10.04 -10.32 19.04
C ARG A 164 -8.66 -10.10 18.41
N ARG A 165 -7.67 -9.76 19.22
CA ARG A 165 -6.30 -9.43 18.79
C ARG A 165 -5.61 -10.55 18.02
N TYR A 166 -5.84 -11.82 18.37
CA TYR A 166 -5.25 -12.95 17.67
C TYR A 166 -5.77 -13.07 16.23
N LEU A 167 -7.04 -12.70 15.96
CA LEU A 167 -7.58 -12.69 14.60
C LEU A 167 -6.97 -11.57 13.76
N GLN A 168 -6.82 -10.37 14.34
CA GLN A 168 -6.14 -9.26 13.67
C GLN A 168 -4.68 -9.63 13.34
N ALA A 169 -3.98 -10.26 14.29
CA ALA A 169 -2.61 -10.72 14.12
C ALA A 169 -2.50 -11.79 13.01
N ALA A 170 -3.35 -12.81 13.06
CA ALA A 170 -3.37 -13.88 12.06
C ALA A 170 -3.69 -13.35 10.65
N ALA A 171 -4.68 -12.45 10.53
CA ALA A 171 -5.04 -11.82 9.25
C ALA A 171 -3.90 -10.96 8.71
N THR A 172 -3.23 -10.17 9.56
CA THR A 172 -2.09 -9.34 9.15
C THR A 172 -0.91 -10.18 8.68
N ILE A 173 -0.53 -11.22 9.42
CA ILE A 173 0.56 -12.13 9.05
C ILE A 173 0.21 -12.85 7.75
N GLY A 174 -1.00 -13.40 7.65
CA GLY A 174 -1.47 -14.07 6.43
C GLY A 174 -1.41 -13.14 5.21
N PHE A 175 -1.82 -11.88 5.37
CA PHE A 175 -1.74 -10.88 4.30
C PHE A 175 -0.30 -10.62 3.86
N ILE A 176 0.62 -10.41 4.81
CA ILE A 176 2.04 -10.21 4.52
C ILE A 176 2.62 -11.41 3.74
N VAL A 177 2.33 -12.63 4.19
CA VAL A 177 2.82 -13.86 3.53
C VAL A 177 2.31 -13.95 2.09
N VAL A 178 1.02 -13.69 1.86
CA VAL A 178 0.42 -13.73 0.53
C VAL A 178 1.03 -12.65 -0.38
N GLN A 179 1.22 -11.43 0.13
CA GLN A 179 1.82 -10.34 -0.65
C GLN A 179 3.28 -10.63 -1.00
N LEU A 180 4.07 -11.12 -0.05
CA LEU A 180 5.46 -11.52 -0.30
C LEU A 180 5.54 -12.66 -1.32
N TYR A 181 4.67 -13.67 -1.19
CA TYR A 181 4.60 -14.76 -2.17
C TYR A 181 4.25 -14.23 -3.57
N GLY A 182 3.27 -13.34 -3.67
CA GLY A 182 2.88 -12.70 -4.94
C GLY A 182 4.05 -11.97 -5.59
N ILE A 183 4.76 -11.14 -4.82
CA ILE A 183 5.93 -10.40 -5.29
C ILE A 183 7.01 -11.37 -5.77
N LEU A 184 7.41 -12.32 -4.95
CA LEU A 184 8.46 -13.29 -5.28
C LEU A 184 8.08 -14.14 -6.51
N SER A 185 6.82 -14.53 -6.64
CA SER A 185 6.35 -15.33 -7.79
C SER A 185 6.43 -14.58 -9.11
N VAL A 186 6.28 -13.26 -9.11
CA VAL A 186 6.45 -12.42 -10.30
C VAL A 186 7.94 -12.28 -10.64
N TRP A 187 8.77 -12.03 -9.64
CA TRP A 187 10.22 -11.79 -9.84
C TRP A 187 11.01 -13.04 -10.22
N THR A 188 10.50 -14.23 -9.89
CA THR A 188 11.17 -15.50 -10.19
C THR A 188 10.70 -16.16 -11.49
N ARG A 189 9.76 -15.56 -12.23
CA ARG A 189 9.32 -16.12 -13.51
C ARG A 189 10.42 -15.94 -14.57
N PRO A 190 10.90 -17.03 -15.21
CA PRO A 190 11.84 -16.91 -16.30
C PRO A 190 11.15 -16.18 -17.47
N GLY A 191 11.74 -15.08 -17.92
CA GLY A 191 11.19 -14.25 -19.01
C GLY A 191 10.71 -12.86 -18.58
N VAL A 192 10.59 -12.57 -17.29
CA VAL A 192 10.51 -11.22 -16.74
C VAL A 192 11.95 -10.83 -16.39
N ALA A 193 12.78 -10.57 -17.41
CA ALA A 193 14.07 -9.94 -17.16
C ALA A 193 13.82 -8.51 -16.71
N LEU A 194 14.44 -8.13 -15.59
CA LEU A 194 14.60 -6.76 -15.13
C LEU A 194 15.31 -5.93 -16.17
#